data_83982dd1774aa5f618f338c9dc2761a8
#
_entry.id   83982dd1774aa5f618f338c9dc2761a8
#
_cell.length_a   1.000
_cell.length_b   1.000
_cell.length_c   1.000
_cell.angle_alpha   90.00
_cell.angle_beta   90.00
_cell.angle_gamma   90.00
#
_symmetry.space_group_name_H-M   'P 1'
#
loop_
_entity.id
_entity.type
_entity.pdbx_description
1 polymer ?
#
loop_
_entity_poly.entity_id
_entity_poly.type
_entity_poly.pdbx_seq_one_letter_code
_entity_poly.pdbx_strand_id
1 'polypeptide(L)'
;MVMMIDPASFREAFKKATINEIIKERDKIIREIRRYEKGKIPEDDYMIEPSPETVYTMNNLYLAELCNLIYEKKKEADEYY
;
A
#
# COMPACT_ATOMS: atom_id res chain seq x y z
N MET A 1 8.90 -13.67 -11.76
CA MET A 1 8.93 -12.21 -11.60
C MET A 1 7.57 -11.70 -11.11
N VAL A 2 7.58 -10.94 -10.04
CA VAL A 2 6.34 -10.37 -9.51
C VAL A 2 6.16 -8.97 -10.10
N MET A 3 5.08 -8.78 -10.84
CA MET A 3 4.75 -7.46 -11.38
C MET A 3 3.84 -6.74 -10.40
N MET A 4 4.18 -5.53 -10.07
CA MET A 4 3.33 -4.70 -9.21
C MET A 4 2.23 -4.08 -10.06
N ILE A 5 1.01 -4.13 -9.56
CA ILE A 5 -0.14 -3.54 -10.25
C ILE A 5 -0.11 -2.02 -10.11
N ASP A 6 -0.75 -1.33 -11.03
CA ASP A 6 -0.85 0.13 -10.95
C ASP A 6 -1.73 0.54 -9.76
N PRO A 7 -1.60 1.79 -9.28
CA PRO A 7 -2.36 2.25 -8.11
C PRO A 7 -3.88 2.16 -8.29
N ALA A 8 -4.40 2.40 -9.49
CA ALA A 8 -5.83 2.31 -9.74
C ALA A 8 -6.34 0.87 -9.57
N SER A 9 -5.60 -0.11 -10.10
CA SER A 9 -5.95 -1.53 -9.95
C SER A 9 -5.84 -1.97 -8.50
N PHE A 10 -4.83 -1.48 -7.78
CA PHE A 10 -4.66 -1.75 -6.36
C PHE A 10 -5.86 -1.24 -5.57
N ARG A 11 -6.31 -0.03 -5.85
CA ARG A 11 -7.51 0.54 -5.21
C ARG A 11 -8.74 -0.31 -5.48
N GLU A 12 -8.93 -0.76 -6.72
CA GLU A 12 -10.06 -1.62 -7.07
C GLU A 12 -10.03 -2.93 -6.30
N ALA A 13 -8.86 -3.50 -6.07
CA ALA A 13 -8.72 -4.74 -5.32
C ALA A 13 -9.22 -4.61 -3.88
N PHE A 14 -9.10 -3.41 -3.29
CA PHE A 14 -9.51 -3.16 -1.90
C PHE A 14 -10.84 -2.41 -1.78
N LYS A 15 -11.49 -2.11 -2.87
CA LYS A 15 -12.73 -1.32 -2.86
C LYS A 15 -13.84 -1.99 -2.05
N LYS A 16 -13.91 -3.33 -2.08
CA LYS A 16 -14.91 -4.11 -1.36
C LYS A 16 -14.42 -4.63 0.00
N ALA A 17 -13.16 -4.34 0.35
CA ALA A 17 -12.60 -4.78 1.62
C ALA A 17 -13.18 -3.97 2.77
N THR A 18 -13.17 -4.55 3.97
CA THR A 18 -13.60 -3.80 5.16
C THR A 18 -12.55 -2.77 5.54
N ILE A 19 -12.95 -1.76 6.33
CA ILE A 19 -12.02 -0.75 6.81
C ILE A 19 -10.87 -1.41 7.59
N ASN A 20 -11.17 -2.43 8.40
CA ASN A 20 -10.14 -3.13 9.17
C ASN A 20 -9.13 -3.84 8.28
N GLU A 21 -9.58 -4.46 7.19
CA GLU A 21 -8.68 -5.10 6.23
C GLU A 21 -7.78 -4.07 5.54
N ILE A 22 -8.34 -2.92 5.18
CA ILE A 22 -7.58 -1.84 4.55
C ILE A 22 -6.54 -1.28 5.51
N ILE A 23 -6.91 -1.10 6.78
CA ILE A 23 -5.98 -0.63 7.81
C ILE A 23 -4.83 -1.60 8.02
N LYS A 24 -5.09 -2.90 8.01
CA LYS A 24 -4.03 -3.91 8.12
C LYS A 24 -3.05 -3.83 6.97
N GLU A 25 -3.55 -3.68 5.75
CA GLU A 25 -2.69 -3.54 4.58
C GLU A 25 -1.90 -2.23 4.62
N ARG A 26 -2.54 -1.15 5.05
CA ARG A 26 -1.87 0.14 5.25
C ARG A 26 -0.70 0.01 6.21
N ASP A 27 -0.92 -0.63 7.35
CA ASP A 27 0.12 -0.79 8.37
C ASP A 27 1.28 -1.65 7.84
N LYS A 28 0.98 -2.68 7.07
CA LYS A 28 1.99 -3.52 6.43
C LYS A 28 2.85 -2.69 5.48
N ILE A 29 2.22 -1.88 4.65
CA ILE A 29 2.92 -1.03 3.68
C ILE A 29 3.77 0.01 4.40
N ILE A 30 3.27 0.61 5.46
CA ILE A 30 4.03 1.58 6.26
C ILE A 30 5.29 0.92 6.82
N ARG A 31 5.20 -0.31 7.32
CA ARG A 31 6.38 -1.03 7.83
C ARG A 31 7.41 -1.27 6.74
N GLU A 32 6.97 -1.62 5.55
CA GLU A 32 7.87 -1.84 4.42
C GLU A 32 8.57 -0.54 3.99
N ILE A 33 7.83 0.56 3.96
CA ILE A 33 8.37 1.88 3.63
C ILE A 33 9.44 2.28 4.65
N ARG A 34 9.15 2.13 5.94
CA ARG A 34 10.10 2.46 6.99
C ARG A 34 11.35 1.59 6.94
N ARG A 35 11.19 0.33 6.62
CA ARG A 35 12.31 -0.60 6.47
C ARG A 35 13.25 -0.14 5.36
N TYR A 36 12.70 0.27 4.23
CA TYR A 36 13.50 0.81 3.13
C TYR A 36 14.22 2.10 3.55
N GLU A 37 13.50 3.01 4.19
CA GLU A 37 14.07 4.29 4.62
C GLU A 37 15.19 4.14 5.62
N LYS A 38 15.17 3.07 6.42
CA LYS A 38 16.22 2.77 7.37
C LYS A 38 17.42 2.03 6.74
N GLY A 39 17.35 1.73 5.47
CA GLY A 39 18.41 1.05 4.74
C GLY A 39 18.60 -0.41 5.14
N LYS A 40 17.58 -1.04 5.71
CA LYS A 40 17.65 -2.44 6.16
C LYS A 40 17.21 -3.43 5.09
N ILE A 41 17.62 -3.21 3.88
CA ILE A 41 17.27 -4.10 2.76
C ILE A 41 18.48 -4.96 2.45
N PRO A 42 18.33 -6.31 2.42
CA PRO A 42 19.44 -7.18 2.03
C PRO A 42 19.96 -6.83 0.64
N GLU A 43 21.28 -6.91 0.45
CA GLU A 43 21.89 -6.59 -0.84
C GLU A 43 21.32 -7.43 -1.98
N ASP A 44 20.96 -8.67 -1.71
CA ASP A 44 20.40 -9.59 -2.70
C ASP A 44 19.08 -9.07 -3.27
N ASP A 45 18.32 -8.28 -2.51
CA ASP A 45 17.04 -7.75 -2.97
C ASP A 45 17.21 -6.73 -4.10
N TYR A 46 18.38 -6.10 -4.21
CA TYR A 46 18.66 -5.16 -5.29
C TYR A 46 18.84 -5.85 -6.65
N MET A 47 19.02 -7.17 -6.64
CA MET A 47 19.19 -7.97 -7.85
C MET A 47 17.85 -8.52 -8.36
N ILE A 48 16.76 -8.30 -7.63
CA ILE A 48 15.43 -8.85 -7.95
C ILE A 48 14.55 -7.76 -8.55
N GLU A 49 13.79 -8.12 -9.58
CA GLU A 49 12.79 -7.21 -10.14
C GLU A 49 11.41 -7.49 -9.52
N PRO A 50 10.63 -6.47 -9.10
CA PRO A 50 11.02 -5.05 -9.12
C PRO A 50 12.07 -4.73 -8.07
N SER A 51 12.90 -3.73 -8.35
CA SER A 51 13.96 -3.31 -7.41
C SER A 51 13.34 -2.74 -6.13
N PRO A 52 14.10 -2.74 -5.01
CA PRO A 52 13.59 -2.15 -3.77
C PRO A 52 13.15 -0.70 -3.92
N GLU A 53 13.84 0.08 -4.75
CA GLU A 53 13.46 1.45 -5.02
C GLU A 53 12.10 1.55 -5.71
N THR A 54 11.84 0.67 -6.67
CA THR A 54 10.55 0.62 -7.36
C THR A 54 9.46 0.22 -6.38
N VAL A 55 9.70 -0.79 -5.55
CA VAL A 55 8.74 -1.22 -4.53
C VAL A 55 8.42 -0.08 -3.57
N TYR A 56 9.45 0.66 -3.13
CA TYR A 56 9.26 1.81 -2.26
C TYR A 56 8.36 2.87 -2.90
N THR A 57 8.63 3.22 -4.16
CA THR A 57 7.83 4.19 -4.89
C THR A 57 6.37 3.73 -5.01
N MET A 58 6.16 2.47 -5.40
CA MET A 58 4.81 1.93 -5.54
C MET A 58 4.09 1.85 -4.20
N ASN A 59 4.79 1.49 -3.14
CA ASN A 59 4.20 1.44 -1.80
C ASN A 59 3.70 2.81 -1.35
N ASN A 60 4.41 3.88 -1.67
CA ASN A 60 3.94 5.24 -1.37
C ASN A 60 2.65 5.56 -2.12
N LEU A 61 2.54 5.15 -3.37
CA LEU A 61 1.32 5.34 -4.16
C LEU A 61 0.17 4.49 -3.62
N TYR A 62 0.44 3.24 -3.27
CA TYR A 62 -0.56 2.36 -2.68
C TYR A 62 -1.06 2.89 -1.34
N LEU A 63 -0.14 3.42 -0.53
CA LEU A 63 -0.51 4.00 0.77
C LEU A 63 -1.49 5.15 0.58
N ALA A 64 -1.24 6.02 -0.40
CA ALA A 64 -2.15 7.13 -0.70
C ALA A 64 -3.54 6.62 -1.10
N GLU A 65 -3.60 5.58 -1.93
CA GLU A 65 -4.87 4.99 -2.34
C GLU A 65 -5.63 4.37 -1.17
N LEU A 66 -4.93 3.67 -0.27
CA LEU A 66 -5.56 3.07 0.90
C LEU A 66 -6.09 4.14 1.86
N CYS A 67 -5.34 5.22 2.06
CA CYS A 67 -5.78 6.32 2.91
C CYS A 67 -7.03 6.98 2.34
N ASN A 68 -7.08 7.16 1.02
CA ASN A 68 -8.27 7.70 0.36
C ASN A 68 -9.47 6.79 0.53
N LEU A 69 -9.29 5.47 0.40
CA LEU A 69 -10.37 4.50 0.59
C LEU A 69 -10.89 4.51 2.03
N ILE A 70 -10.00 4.59 3.01
CA ILE A 70 -10.39 4.67 4.42
C ILE A 70 -11.23 5.92 4.65
N TYR A 71 -10.78 7.05 4.12
CA TYR A 71 -11.50 8.32 4.24
C TYR A 71 -12.90 8.23 3.63
N GLU A 72 -12.99 7.70 2.41
CA GLU A 72 -14.27 7.56 1.72
C GLU A 72 -15.24 6.65 2.47
N LYS A 73 -14.74 5.52 2.98
CA LYS A 73 -15.57 4.57 3.71
C LYS A 73 -16.06 5.14 5.04
N LYS A 74 -15.22 5.89 5.74
CA LYS A 74 -15.62 6.56 6.98
C LYS A 74 -16.65 7.65 6.71
N LYS A 75 -16.47 8.40 5.64
CA LYS A 75 -17.42 9.44 5.25
C LYS A 75 -18.77 8.85 4.91
N GLU A 76 -18.81 7.74 4.18
CA GLU A 76 -20.06 7.05 3.87
C GLU A 76 -20.76 6.58 5.14
N ALA A 77 -20.00 6.02 6.09
CA ALA A 77 -20.56 5.58 7.36
C ALA A 77 -21.15 6.75 8.14
N ASP A 78 -20.48 7.90 8.16
CA ASP A 78 -20.94 9.08 8.86
C ASP A 78 -22.21 9.66 8.25
N GLU A 79 -22.40 9.50 6.96
CA GLU A 79 -23.60 10.00 6.28
C GLU A 79 -24.87 9.27 6.69
N TYR A 80 -24.76 8.10 7.32
CA TYR A 80 -25.89 7.32 7.80
C TYR A 80 -26.24 7.60 9.25
N TYR A 81 -25.50 8.48 9.88
CA TYR A 81 -25.78 8.92 11.24
C TYR A 81 -26.33 10.36 11.21
#